data_21eaa05f69a58544544001fe1dde1fd9
#
_entry.id   21eaa05f69a58544544001fe1dde1fd9
#
_cell.length_a   1.000
_cell.length_b   1.000
_cell.length_c   1.000
_cell.angle_alpha   90.00
_cell.angle_beta   90.00
_cell.angle_gamma   90.00
#
_symmetry.space_group_name_H-M   'P 1'
#
loop_
_entity.id
_entity.type
_entity.pdbx_description
1 polymer ?
#
loop_
_entity_poly.entity_id
_entity_poly.type
_entity_poly.pdbx_seq_one_letter_code
_entity_poly.pdbx_strand_id
1 'polypeptide(L)'
;MKSLVYFGLVTFSLWSAPITAQDPGSDPSAVEGRIERAQFTTAIVNREPVDRVLVVSPPVEELFFFTDLRHMEGDTATHSWRYRGELVSRVSFEVGGPRWRVFSKMRLEPYQLGEWSVTVTDGSGWPLYTELFRYEPAQAGANASVEGVEPR
;
A
#
# COMPACT_ATOMS: atom_id res chain seq x y z
N MET A 1 15.49 -5.48 -90.73
CA MET A 1 15.03 -6.46 -89.75
C MET A 1 15.03 -5.77 -88.37
N LYS A 2 13.84 -5.45 -87.86
CA LYS A 2 13.66 -4.66 -86.62
C LYS A 2 13.12 -5.65 -85.56
N SER A 3 13.95 -5.98 -84.59
CA SER A 3 13.52 -6.78 -83.42
C SER A 3 12.91 -5.84 -82.36
N LEU A 4 11.65 -6.09 -82.11
CA LEU A 4 10.91 -5.40 -81.04
C LEU A 4 11.01 -6.19 -79.75
N VAL A 5 11.66 -5.62 -78.72
CA VAL A 5 11.77 -6.19 -77.41
C VAL A 5 10.64 -5.64 -76.55
N TYR A 6 9.68 -6.50 -76.19
CA TYR A 6 8.61 -6.18 -75.21
C TYR A 6 9.16 -6.24 -73.78
N PHE A 7 9.15 -5.11 -73.11
CA PHE A 7 9.48 -5.05 -71.65
C PHE A 7 8.16 -5.19 -70.88
N GLY A 8 7.95 -6.37 -70.35
CA GLY A 8 6.76 -6.61 -69.47
C GLY A 8 6.94 -6.02 -68.10
N LEU A 9 6.10 -5.03 -67.78
CA LEU A 9 6.05 -4.42 -66.46
C LEU A 9 5.26 -5.33 -65.50
N VAL A 10 5.99 -6.00 -64.60
CA VAL A 10 5.35 -6.80 -63.53
C VAL A 10 5.09 -5.85 -62.37
N THR A 11 3.86 -5.46 -62.17
CA THR A 11 3.41 -4.71 -60.98
C THR A 11 3.24 -5.65 -59.78
N PHE A 12 4.15 -5.57 -58.83
CA PHE A 12 4.05 -6.30 -57.57
C PHE A 12 3.13 -5.47 -56.64
N SER A 13 1.89 -5.93 -56.50
CA SER A 13 0.97 -5.36 -55.52
C SER A 13 1.31 -5.91 -54.14
N LEU A 14 1.93 -5.07 -53.32
CA LEU A 14 2.15 -5.32 -51.89
C LEU A 14 0.80 -5.20 -51.15
N TRP A 15 0.20 -6.32 -50.85
CA TRP A 15 -0.92 -6.37 -49.93
C TRP A 15 -0.38 -6.29 -48.50
N SER A 16 -0.41 -5.09 -47.94
CA SER A 16 -0.16 -4.89 -46.50
C SER A 16 -1.40 -5.36 -45.75
N ALA A 17 -1.35 -6.54 -45.15
CA ALA A 17 -2.33 -6.95 -44.17
C ALA A 17 -2.12 -6.11 -42.88
N PRO A 18 -3.18 -5.58 -42.26
CA PRO A 18 -3.06 -4.94 -40.94
C PRO A 18 -2.67 -6.03 -39.93
N ILE A 19 -1.50 -5.93 -39.36
CA ILE A 19 -1.15 -6.68 -38.14
C ILE A 19 -1.98 -6.04 -37.03
N THR A 20 -3.10 -6.67 -36.70
CA THR A 20 -3.79 -6.38 -35.46
C THR A 20 -2.89 -6.91 -34.35
N ALA A 21 -2.16 -6.03 -33.68
CA ALA A 21 -1.54 -6.35 -32.41
C ALA A 21 -2.69 -6.69 -31.44
N GLN A 22 -2.93 -7.98 -31.23
CA GLN A 22 -3.72 -8.43 -30.10
C GLN A 22 -2.87 -8.14 -28.89
N ASP A 23 -3.32 -7.13 -28.13
CA ASP A 23 -2.92 -6.92 -26.75
C ASP A 23 -3.16 -8.25 -26.01
N PRO A 24 -2.15 -8.91 -25.41
CA PRO A 24 -2.37 -10.14 -24.69
C PRO A 24 -3.23 -9.84 -23.48
N GLY A 25 -4.53 -9.98 -23.70
CA GLY A 25 -5.68 -9.72 -22.86
C GLY A 25 -5.39 -9.65 -21.38
N SER A 26 -5.64 -8.48 -20.85
CA SER A 26 -6.19 -8.37 -19.50
C SER A 26 -7.55 -9.08 -19.57
N ASP A 27 -7.63 -10.27 -18.99
CA ASP A 27 -8.91 -10.96 -18.81
C ASP A 27 -9.80 -10.04 -17.96
N PRO A 28 -10.91 -9.48 -18.50
CA PRO A 28 -11.78 -8.59 -17.75
C PRO A 28 -12.47 -9.29 -16.57
N SER A 29 -12.27 -10.60 -16.43
CA SER A 29 -12.75 -11.42 -15.32
C SER A 29 -11.71 -11.62 -14.23
N ALA A 30 -10.45 -11.24 -14.44
CA ALA A 30 -9.42 -11.33 -13.41
C ALA A 30 -9.71 -10.28 -12.32
N VAL A 31 -10.16 -10.72 -11.16
CA VAL A 31 -10.35 -9.85 -10.00
C VAL A 31 -8.96 -9.53 -9.47
N GLU A 32 -8.52 -8.30 -9.67
CA GLU A 32 -7.21 -7.83 -9.22
C GLU A 32 -7.12 -7.84 -7.70
N GLY A 33 -6.00 -8.33 -7.19
CA GLY A 33 -5.67 -8.32 -5.78
C GLY A 33 -5.61 -6.88 -5.26
N ARG A 34 -6.22 -6.60 -4.11
CA ARG A 34 -6.28 -5.26 -3.53
C ARG A 34 -6.30 -5.25 -2.01
N ILE A 35 -5.98 -4.09 -1.48
CA ILE A 35 -6.21 -3.77 -0.08
C ILE A 35 -7.58 -3.12 0.05
N GLU A 36 -8.50 -3.79 0.72
CA GLU A 36 -9.84 -3.29 1.00
C GLU A 36 -9.86 -2.27 2.14
N ARG A 37 -9.03 -2.52 3.17
CA ARG A 37 -8.89 -1.66 4.33
C ARG A 37 -7.47 -1.75 4.88
N ALA A 38 -6.89 -0.60 5.20
CA ALA A 38 -5.63 -0.49 5.92
C ALA A 38 -5.74 0.65 6.94
N GLN A 39 -5.19 0.47 8.13
CA GLN A 39 -5.21 1.50 9.17
C GLN A 39 -4.25 1.20 10.31
N PHE A 40 -3.80 2.27 10.97
CA PHE A 40 -3.18 2.17 12.28
C PHE A 40 -4.25 2.07 13.35
N THR A 41 -3.96 1.29 14.41
CA THR A 41 -4.85 1.08 15.54
C THR A 41 -4.06 0.83 16.82
N THR A 42 -4.65 1.18 17.95
CA THR A 42 -4.01 0.97 19.26
C THR A 42 -4.16 -0.47 19.75
N ALA A 43 -5.12 -1.25 19.23
CA ALA A 43 -5.27 -2.65 19.56
C ALA A 43 -5.97 -3.45 18.47
N ILE A 44 -5.79 -4.77 18.51
CA ILE A 44 -6.49 -5.75 17.67
C ILE A 44 -7.32 -6.67 18.59
N VAL A 45 -8.63 -6.73 18.36
CA VAL A 45 -9.55 -7.61 19.08
C VAL A 45 -10.35 -8.44 18.08
N ASN A 46 -10.38 -9.76 18.27
CA ASN A 46 -11.06 -10.68 17.36
C ASN A 46 -10.63 -10.52 15.88
N ARG A 47 -9.33 -10.24 15.65
CA ARG A 47 -8.75 -9.99 14.32
C ARG A 47 -9.31 -8.73 13.63
N GLU A 48 -9.83 -7.77 14.40
CA GLU A 48 -10.32 -6.48 13.93
C GLU A 48 -9.64 -5.34 14.71
N PRO A 49 -9.33 -4.21 14.04
CA PRO A 49 -8.81 -3.03 14.70
C PRO A 49 -9.92 -2.38 15.55
N VAL A 50 -9.55 -1.90 16.74
CA VAL A 50 -10.51 -1.29 17.69
C VAL A 50 -10.78 0.20 17.38
N ASP A 51 -9.83 0.86 16.73
CA ASP A 51 -9.87 2.29 16.39
C ASP A 51 -9.10 2.57 15.10
N ARG A 52 -9.11 3.82 14.67
CA ARG A 52 -8.21 4.33 13.63
C ARG A 52 -7.50 5.56 14.13
N VAL A 53 -6.16 5.53 14.14
CA VAL A 53 -5.33 6.61 14.63
C VAL A 53 -4.35 7.07 13.55
N LEU A 54 -4.18 8.40 13.44
CA LEU A 54 -3.18 9.04 12.56
C LEU A 54 -2.23 9.94 13.34
N VAL A 55 -2.59 10.23 14.59
CA VAL A 55 -1.73 10.92 15.56
C VAL A 55 -1.73 10.10 16.83
N VAL A 56 -0.55 9.84 17.35
CA VAL A 56 -0.31 9.02 18.53
C VAL A 56 0.62 9.78 19.47
N SER A 57 0.43 9.64 20.75
CA SER A 57 1.31 10.25 21.77
C SER A 57 1.45 9.32 22.97
N PRO A 58 2.51 9.48 23.78
CA PRO A 58 2.62 8.76 25.04
C PRO A 58 1.34 8.93 25.90
N PRO A 59 0.88 7.91 26.62
CA PRO A 59 1.61 6.69 26.97
C PRO A 59 1.48 5.52 25.98
N VAL A 60 1.04 5.74 24.72
CA VAL A 60 0.99 4.66 23.72
C VAL A 60 2.41 4.23 23.37
N GLU A 61 2.77 3.01 23.74
CA GLU A 61 4.10 2.42 23.48
C GLU A 61 4.10 1.41 22.35
N GLU A 62 2.92 0.92 21.93
CA GLU A 62 2.79 -0.08 20.87
C GLU A 62 1.66 0.32 19.93
N LEU A 63 1.91 0.25 18.63
CA LEU A 63 0.95 0.55 17.59
C LEU A 63 0.88 -0.60 16.59
N PHE A 64 -0.32 -0.91 16.14
CA PHE A 64 -0.58 -1.94 15.14
C PHE A 64 -0.90 -1.31 13.79
N PHE A 65 -0.49 -1.98 12.73
CA PHE A 65 -0.96 -1.70 11.38
C PHE A 65 -1.73 -2.91 10.85
N PHE A 66 -2.98 -2.69 10.55
CA PHE A 66 -3.93 -3.71 10.09
C PHE A 66 -4.20 -3.57 8.60
N THR A 67 -4.32 -4.71 7.88
CA THR A 67 -4.79 -4.76 6.49
C THR A 67 -5.81 -5.88 6.28
N ASP A 68 -6.88 -5.57 5.52
CA ASP A 68 -7.83 -6.53 4.95
C ASP A 68 -7.52 -6.68 3.47
N LEU A 69 -6.95 -7.81 3.08
CA LEU A 69 -6.50 -8.14 1.73
C LEU A 69 -7.59 -8.92 1.00
N ARG A 70 -7.74 -8.64 -0.31
CA ARG A 70 -8.72 -9.30 -1.17
C ARG A 70 -8.05 -9.82 -2.43
N HIS A 71 -8.39 -11.06 -2.81
CA HIS A 71 -7.98 -11.69 -4.06
C HIS A 71 -6.46 -11.69 -4.28
N MET A 72 -5.72 -11.95 -3.20
CA MET A 72 -4.25 -12.06 -3.18
C MET A 72 -3.80 -13.44 -2.71
N GLU A 73 -4.67 -14.44 -2.75
CA GLU A 73 -4.35 -15.80 -2.33
C GLU A 73 -3.17 -16.37 -3.12
N GLY A 74 -2.23 -16.98 -2.39
CA GLY A 74 -0.99 -17.51 -2.95
C GLY A 74 0.12 -16.47 -3.15
N ASP A 75 -0.17 -15.19 -2.90
CA ASP A 75 0.82 -14.12 -2.91
C ASP A 75 1.32 -13.80 -1.49
N THR A 76 2.31 -12.93 -1.40
CA THR A 76 2.88 -12.43 -0.15
C THR A 76 2.55 -10.95 0.01
N ALA A 77 2.04 -10.56 1.17
CA ALA A 77 1.91 -9.14 1.52
C ALA A 77 2.99 -8.78 2.56
N THR A 78 3.70 -7.68 2.34
CA THR A 78 4.77 -7.24 3.23
C THR A 78 4.49 -5.85 3.78
N HIS A 79 4.48 -5.71 5.11
CA HIS A 79 4.43 -4.43 5.82
C HIS A 79 5.85 -3.93 6.08
N SER A 80 6.21 -2.80 5.51
CA SER A 80 7.50 -2.13 5.71
C SER A 80 7.31 -0.86 6.54
N TRP A 81 7.72 -0.90 7.80
CA TRP A 81 7.68 0.23 8.73
C TRP A 81 8.88 1.14 8.53
N ARG A 82 8.62 2.43 8.46
CA ARG A 82 9.65 3.45 8.31
C ARG A 82 9.48 4.55 9.34
N TYR A 83 10.61 5.01 9.87
CA TYR A 83 10.71 6.18 10.71
C TYR A 83 11.51 7.25 9.98
N ARG A 84 10.91 8.42 9.73
CA ARG A 84 11.53 9.50 8.94
C ARG A 84 12.11 9.03 7.60
N GLY A 85 11.40 8.11 6.93
CA GLY A 85 11.81 7.51 5.66
C GLY A 85 12.76 6.31 5.76
N GLU A 86 13.44 6.11 6.88
CA GLU A 86 14.35 4.98 7.10
C GLU A 86 13.58 3.71 7.48
N LEU A 87 13.92 2.59 6.85
CA LEU A 87 13.31 1.29 7.15
C LEU A 87 13.74 0.81 8.54
N VAL A 88 12.77 0.56 9.41
CA VAL A 88 13.02 0.07 10.79
C VAL A 88 12.52 -1.35 11.02
N SER A 89 11.52 -1.81 10.27
CA SER A 89 11.02 -3.19 10.36
C SER A 89 10.31 -3.61 9.09
N ARG A 90 10.34 -4.91 8.82
CA ARG A 90 9.61 -5.54 7.72
C ARG A 90 9.00 -6.85 8.19
N VAL A 91 7.70 -7.04 7.92
CA VAL A 91 6.96 -8.25 8.27
C VAL A 91 6.21 -8.73 7.04
N SER A 92 6.46 -9.96 6.63
CA SER A 92 5.81 -10.58 5.46
C SER A 92 4.79 -11.63 5.91
N PHE A 93 3.71 -11.71 5.16
CA PHE A 93 2.58 -12.61 5.40
C PHE A 93 2.23 -13.35 4.12
N GLU A 94 2.12 -14.67 4.18
CA GLU A 94 1.54 -15.45 3.10
C GLU A 94 0.02 -15.33 3.13
N VAL A 95 -0.57 -15.02 1.99
CA VAL A 95 -2.02 -14.83 1.86
C VAL A 95 -2.68 -16.16 1.53
N GLY A 96 -3.40 -16.72 2.50
CA GLY A 96 -3.96 -18.06 2.42
C GLY A 96 -5.40 -18.16 1.91
N GLY A 97 -5.99 -17.04 1.42
CA GLY A 97 -7.37 -17.07 0.93
C GLY A 97 -7.84 -15.75 0.32
N PRO A 98 -9.02 -15.75 -0.32
CA PRO A 98 -9.54 -14.61 -1.08
C PRO A 98 -9.87 -13.39 -0.21
N ARG A 99 -10.04 -13.59 1.08
CA ARG A 99 -10.11 -12.56 2.09
C ARG A 99 -9.15 -12.90 3.21
N TRP A 100 -8.14 -12.07 3.40
CA TRP A 100 -7.09 -12.32 4.38
C TRP A 100 -6.80 -11.09 5.21
N ARG A 101 -6.83 -11.23 6.54
CA ARG A 101 -6.58 -10.13 7.48
C ARG A 101 -5.31 -10.39 8.23
N VAL A 102 -4.37 -9.45 8.12
CA VAL A 102 -3.08 -9.49 8.80
C VAL A 102 -2.83 -8.18 9.53
N PHE A 103 -1.96 -8.25 10.51
CA PHE A 103 -1.48 -7.06 11.21
C PHE A 103 -0.02 -7.26 11.64
N SER A 104 0.70 -6.18 11.61
CA SER A 104 2.04 -6.07 12.20
C SER A 104 2.01 -5.04 13.33
N LYS A 105 3.02 -5.05 14.19
CA LYS A 105 3.10 -4.12 15.31
C LYS A 105 4.48 -3.48 15.40
N MET A 106 4.51 -2.27 15.95
CA MET A 106 5.72 -1.51 16.20
C MET A 106 5.71 -0.99 17.63
N ARG A 107 6.83 -1.17 18.34
CA ARG A 107 7.07 -0.48 19.60
C ARG A 107 7.57 0.93 19.30
N LEU A 108 6.96 1.91 19.93
CA LEU A 108 7.29 3.33 19.80
C LEU A 108 8.11 3.76 21.00
N GLU A 109 9.32 4.22 20.75
CA GLU A 109 10.16 4.75 21.81
C GLU A 109 9.90 6.27 21.99
N PRO A 110 9.87 6.79 23.22
CA PRO A 110 9.49 8.19 23.50
C PRO A 110 10.32 9.25 22.76
N TYR A 111 11.54 8.90 22.33
CA TYR A 111 12.42 9.79 21.56
C TYR A 111 12.21 9.72 20.06
N GLN A 112 11.42 8.78 19.57
CA GLN A 112 11.16 8.58 18.13
C GLN A 112 9.96 9.40 17.64
N LEU A 113 9.90 10.67 18.08
CA LEU A 113 8.86 11.60 17.68
C LEU A 113 8.98 11.99 16.20
N GLY A 114 7.84 12.23 15.56
CA GLY A 114 7.77 12.68 14.18
C GLY A 114 6.99 11.73 13.28
N GLU A 115 7.34 11.75 12.00
CA GLU A 115 6.62 11.01 10.96
C GLU A 115 7.05 9.54 10.90
N TRP A 116 6.05 8.69 10.85
CA TRP A 116 6.14 7.27 10.60
C TRP A 116 5.28 6.87 9.42
N SER A 117 5.66 5.83 8.72
CA SER A 117 4.85 5.27 7.64
C SER A 117 4.93 3.75 7.60
N VAL A 118 3.88 3.14 7.04
CA VAL A 118 3.90 1.74 6.60
C VAL A 118 3.57 1.69 5.13
N THR A 119 4.41 1.03 4.36
CA THR A 119 4.13 0.65 2.98
C THR A 119 3.83 -0.84 2.93
N VAL A 120 2.74 -1.19 2.28
CA VAL A 120 2.38 -2.57 1.95
C VAL A 120 2.80 -2.85 0.53
N THR A 121 3.56 -3.92 0.32
CA THR A 121 3.95 -4.40 -1.01
C THR A 121 3.43 -5.82 -1.23
N ASP A 122 3.24 -6.20 -2.50
CA ASP A 122 3.01 -7.58 -2.91
C ASP A 122 4.30 -8.41 -2.92
N GLY A 123 4.21 -9.68 -3.32
CA GLY A 123 5.35 -10.59 -3.42
C GLY A 123 6.39 -10.21 -4.47
N SER A 124 6.04 -9.38 -5.46
CA SER A 124 6.98 -8.80 -6.43
C SER A 124 7.73 -7.59 -5.88
N GLY A 125 7.28 -7.04 -4.74
CA GLY A 125 7.77 -5.80 -4.15
C GLY A 125 7.05 -4.55 -4.66
N TRP A 126 5.98 -4.69 -5.44
CA TRP A 126 5.19 -3.57 -5.91
C TRP A 126 4.39 -2.94 -4.76
N PRO A 127 4.43 -1.60 -4.58
CA PRO A 127 3.70 -0.93 -3.51
C PRO A 127 2.19 -0.89 -3.81
N LEU A 128 1.42 -1.49 -2.92
CA LEU A 128 -0.04 -1.52 -3.00
C LEU A 128 -0.68 -0.37 -2.22
N TYR A 129 -0.07 0.02 -1.10
CA TYR A 129 -0.63 1.03 -0.20
C TYR A 129 0.44 1.64 0.70
N THR A 130 0.28 2.90 1.06
CA THR A 130 1.11 3.56 2.08
C THR A 130 0.23 4.43 2.96
N GLU A 131 0.40 4.31 4.28
CA GLU A 131 -0.24 5.18 5.27
C GLU A 131 0.80 5.75 6.22
N LEU A 132 0.56 6.99 6.66
CA LEU A 132 1.42 7.72 7.58
C LEU A 132 0.69 7.96 8.90
N PHE A 133 1.46 7.99 9.98
CA PHE A 133 1.01 8.55 11.25
C PHE A 133 2.09 9.46 11.83
N ARG A 134 1.69 10.30 12.79
CA ARG A 134 2.60 11.16 13.51
C ARG A 134 2.66 10.76 14.99
N TYR A 135 3.86 10.51 15.46
CA TYR A 135 4.10 10.32 16.88
C TYR A 135 4.51 11.65 17.50
N GLU A 136 3.66 12.22 18.36
CA GLU A 136 3.81 13.54 18.95
C GLU A 136 4.16 13.43 20.44
N PRO A 137 4.78 14.46 21.04
CA PRO A 137 5.00 14.46 22.47
C PRO A 137 3.68 14.44 23.23
N ALA A 138 3.68 13.89 24.44
CA ALA A 138 2.52 13.98 25.32
C ALA A 138 2.17 15.47 25.49
N GLN A 139 0.89 15.80 25.27
CA GLN A 139 0.43 17.18 25.50
C GLN A 139 0.54 17.46 26.99
N ALA A 140 1.40 18.40 27.37
CA ALA A 140 1.51 18.88 28.74
C ALA A 140 0.19 19.60 29.10
N GLY A 141 -0.68 18.88 29.87
CA GLY A 141 -1.76 19.45 30.66
C GLY A 141 -2.70 20.44 30.00
N ALA A 142 -3.82 19.94 29.47
CA ALA A 142 -5.04 20.74 29.37
C ALA A 142 -5.70 21.01 30.75
N ASN A 143 -5.00 20.79 31.85
CA ASN A 143 -5.53 20.92 33.23
C ASN A 143 -4.83 21.98 34.10
N ALA A 144 -4.20 22.98 33.52
CA ALA A 144 -3.65 24.09 34.29
C ALA A 144 -4.33 25.41 33.96
N SER A 145 -5.61 25.52 34.21
CA SER A 145 -6.29 26.83 34.22
C SER A 145 -7.62 26.77 34.96
N VAL A 146 -7.63 26.37 36.21
CA VAL A 146 -8.63 26.85 37.19
C VAL A 146 -7.91 27.02 38.51
N GLU A 147 -7.04 28.01 38.58
CA GLU A 147 -6.57 28.50 39.88
C GLU A 147 -6.85 30.01 39.97
N GLY A 148 -7.74 30.35 40.89
CA GLY A 148 -7.76 31.64 41.53
C GLY A 148 -8.66 32.69 40.92
N VAL A 149 -9.95 32.57 41.13
CA VAL A 149 -10.75 33.79 41.44
C VAL A 149 -11.27 33.66 42.85
N GLU A 150 -10.52 34.22 43.78
CA GLU A 150 -10.98 34.50 45.15
C GLU A 150 -11.82 35.78 45.11
N PRO A 151 -13.08 35.75 45.54
CA PRO A 151 -13.87 36.97 45.65
C PRO A 151 -13.55 37.67 46.96
N ARG A 152 -13.20 38.94 46.83
CA ARG A 152 -13.25 39.87 47.95
C ARG A 152 -14.64 40.40 48.20
#